data_d865aeb4cc4cb8be06d44018da0718db
#
_entry.id   d865aeb4cc4cb8be06d44018da0718db
#
_cell.length_a   1.000
_cell.length_b   1.000
_cell.length_c   1.000
_cell.angle_alpha   90.00
_cell.angle_beta   90.00
_cell.angle_gamma   90.00
#
_symmetry.space_group_name_H-M   'P 1'
#
loop_
_entity.id
_entity.type
_entity.pdbx_description
1 polymer ?
#
loop_
_entity_poly.entity_id
_entity_poly.type
_entity_poly.pdbx_seq_one_letter_code
_entity_poly.pdbx_strand_id
1 'polypeptide(L)'
;NKGRTDEKARLALGDIVRVPPLKTAQRTGDVKTAPVIREAELPVLFEDEHLLVVNKPSGLAAHGGSGVAFGLIERLRASRPAAPFLELAHRLDRDTSGALIVCKTRKALVRLHEMQREGKVEKHYRLLVQGDWVNDRQHVKAPLARYVLPSGERRVKVDEVEGLSAHTIFTLIERFGDVSFLDAELKTGRTHQIRVHALSTGHPLVGDDKYGDYAFNDDVKKGSLGVRFARLFLHAMRLQFIHPVTGSPVTITAPLPAECEALLAALRARGRVKDAK
;
A
#
# COMPACT_ATOMS: atom_id res chain seq x y z
N ASN A 1 26.51 -3.28 36.68
CA ASN A 1 25.62 -2.16 36.42
C ASN A 1 24.15 -2.59 36.64
N LYS A 2 23.47 -2.00 37.66
CA LYS A 2 22.06 -2.34 38.03
C LYS A 2 21.09 -1.20 37.69
N GLY A 3 21.32 -0.48 36.60
CA GLY A 3 20.46 0.62 36.16
C GLY A 3 19.47 0.22 35.07
N ARG A 4 18.29 0.89 35.00
CA ARG A 4 17.45 0.87 33.81
C ARG A 4 18.14 1.69 32.72
N THR A 5 18.29 1.11 31.52
CA THR A 5 18.80 1.79 30.35
C THR A 5 17.66 2.03 29.37
N ASP A 6 17.72 3.12 28.59
CA ASP A 6 16.81 3.40 27.48
C ASP A 6 17.40 2.88 26.15
N GLU A 7 16.63 2.99 25.09
CA GLU A 7 17.01 2.55 23.75
C GLU A 7 18.19 3.34 23.12
N LYS A 8 18.60 4.46 23.74
CA LYS A 8 19.69 5.33 23.29
C LYS A 8 21.00 5.07 24.05
N ALA A 9 20.99 4.20 25.06
CA ALA A 9 22.18 3.89 25.84
C ALA A 9 23.23 3.16 24.98
N ARG A 10 24.46 3.65 25.00
CA ARG A 10 25.60 2.99 24.36
C ARG A 10 26.18 1.96 25.31
N LEU A 11 26.34 0.73 24.84
CA LEU A 11 26.96 -0.35 25.59
C LEU A 11 28.49 -0.25 25.50
N ALA A 12 29.16 -0.47 26.63
CA ALA A 12 30.63 -0.60 26.71
C ALA A 12 31.04 -2.07 26.79
N LEU A 13 32.30 -2.35 26.48
CA LEU A 13 32.86 -3.70 26.61
C LEU A 13 32.74 -4.17 28.07
N GLY A 14 32.07 -5.31 28.28
CA GLY A 14 31.81 -5.88 29.62
C GLY A 14 30.45 -5.56 30.21
N ASP A 15 29.60 -4.80 29.53
CA ASP A 15 28.22 -4.57 29.97
C ASP A 15 27.38 -5.84 29.79
N ILE A 16 26.64 -6.18 30.87
CA ILE A 16 25.69 -7.29 30.85
C ILE A 16 24.28 -6.72 30.68
N VAL A 17 23.70 -6.95 29.50
CA VAL A 17 22.33 -6.55 29.20
C VAL A 17 21.36 -7.65 29.65
N ARG A 18 20.54 -7.36 30.66
CA ARG A 18 19.45 -8.25 31.05
C ARG A 18 18.28 -8.06 30.07
N VAL A 19 18.12 -8.99 29.15
CA VAL A 19 16.92 -9.09 28.34
C VAL A 19 15.80 -9.62 29.23
N PRO A 20 14.69 -8.88 29.44
CA PRO A 20 13.55 -9.42 30.16
C PRO A 20 13.07 -10.70 29.48
N PRO A 21 12.53 -11.69 30.22
CA PRO A 21 12.02 -12.90 29.61
C PRO A 21 10.98 -12.48 28.56
N LEU A 22 11.31 -12.75 27.30
CA LEU A 22 10.34 -12.64 26.23
C LEU A 22 9.20 -13.58 26.61
N LYS A 23 8.03 -13.03 26.94
CA LYS A 23 6.80 -13.83 27.00
C LYS A 23 6.52 -14.30 25.58
N THR A 24 7.22 -15.34 25.15
CA THR A 24 6.72 -16.19 24.09
C THR A 24 5.42 -16.74 24.66
N ALA A 25 4.29 -16.16 24.24
CA ALA A 25 3.00 -16.78 24.51
C ALA A 25 3.11 -18.19 23.95
N GLN A 26 3.28 -19.20 24.82
CA GLN A 26 3.02 -20.57 24.41
C GLN A 26 1.56 -20.54 23.96
N ARG A 27 1.37 -20.58 22.64
CA ARG A 27 0.08 -20.78 22.04
C ARG A 27 -0.35 -22.21 22.34
N THR A 28 -0.85 -22.43 23.55
CA THR A 28 -1.68 -23.60 23.88
C THR A 28 -3.07 -23.35 23.31
N GLY A 29 -3.23 -23.57 22.07
CA GLY A 29 -4.48 -23.48 21.30
C GLY A 29 -4.15 -23.93 19.88
N ASP A 30 -5.10 -24.55 19.21
CA ASP A 30 -4.97 -25.01 17.84
C ASP A 30 -4.14 -24.02 17.01
N VAL A 31 -2.97 -24.43 16.56
CA VAL A 31 -2.13 -23.65 15.67
C VAL A 31 -2.92 -23.51 14.37
N LYS A 32 -3.70 -22.42 14.26
CA LYS A 32 -4.41 -22.12 13.00
C LYS A 32 -3.34 -22.01 11.93
N THR A 33 -3.26 -23.00 11.08
CA THR A 33 -2.42 -22.95 9.88
C THR A 33 -2.97 -21.88 8.94
N ALA A 34 -2.09 -21.09 8.35
CA ALA A 34 -2.50 -20.11 7.36
C ALA A 34 -3.19 -20.83 6.19
N PRO A 35 -4.37 -20.38 5.74
CA PRO A 35 -5.02 -20.97 4.57
C PRO A 35 -4.13 -20.76 3.35
N VAL A 36 -4.00 -21.81 2.53
CA VAL A 36 -3.30 -21.76 1.26
C VAL A 36 -4.00 -20.76 0.33
N ILE A 37 -3.23 -19.91 -0.34
CA ILE A 37 -3.77 -19.02 -1.37
C ILE A 37 -3.60 -19.70 -2.73
N ARG A 38 -4.66 -19.72 -3.53
CA ARG A 38 -4.62 -20.30 -4.89
C ARG A 38 -3.95 -19.31 -5.84
N GLU A 39 -3.25 -19.81 -6.87
CA GLU A 39 -2.62 -18.94 -7.89
C GLU A 39 -3.63 -18.03 -8.59
N ALA A 40 -4.85 -18.49 -8.85
CA ALA A 40 -5.92 -17.68 -9.42
C ALA A 40 -6.35 -16.50 -8.52
N GLU A 41 -6.15 -16.62 -7.19
CA GLU A 41 -6.46 -15.56 -6.22
C GLU A 41 -5.30 -14.56 -6.06
N LEU A 42 -4.10 -14.92 -6.52
CA LEU A 42 -2.89 -14.10 -6.41
C LEU A 42 -2.05 -14.20 -7.70
N PRO A 43 -2.47 -13.52 -8.76
CA PRO A 43 -1.75 -13.54 -10.03
C PRO A 43 -0.29 -13.12 -9.89
N VAL A 44 0.62 -13.90 -10.43
CA VAL A 44 2.05 -13.61 -10.49
C VAL A 44 2.32 -12.69 -11.66
N LEU A 45 2.96 -11.54 -11.41
CA LEU A 45 3.34 -10.55 -12.42
C LEU A 45 4.79 -10.76 -12.90
N PHE A 46 5.64 -11.24 -12.01
CA PHE A 46 7.04 -11.54 -12.28
C PHE A 46 7.55 -12.56 -11.26
N GLU A 47 8.36 -13.51 -11.69
CA GLU A 47 9.06 -14.43 -10.78
C GLU A 47 10.40 -14.85 -11.36
N ASP A 48 11.43 -14.86 -10.52
CA ASP A 48 12.74 -15.46 -10.77
C ASP A 48 13.27 -16.16 -9.50
N GLU A 49 14.56 -16.44 -9.44
CA GLU A 49 15.21 -17.08 -8.28
C GLU A 49 15.20 -16.20 -7.03
N HIS A 50 15.14 -14.87 -7.18
CA HIS A 50 15.35 -13.90 -6.12
C HIS A 50 14.11 -13.12 -5.72
N LEU A 51 13.20 -12.91 -6.66
CA LEU A 51 12.02 -12.08 -6.51
C LEU A 51 10.75 -12.82 -6.97
N LEU A 52 9.66 -12.47 -6.34
CA LEU A 52 8.29 -12.76 -6.77
C LEU A 52 7.50 -11.46 -6.67
N VAL A 53 6.87 -11.03 -7.74
CA VAL A 53 5.95 -9.89 -7.72
C VAL A 53 4.55 -10.38 -8.03
N VAL A 54 3.62 -10.06 -7.14
CA VAL A 54 2.23 -10.49 -7.23
C VAL A 54 1.29 -9.32 -7.40
N ASN A 55 0.16 -9.54 -8.06
CA ASN A 55 -0.95 -8.59 -8.11
C ASN A 55 -1.85 -8.81 -6.89
N LYS A 56 -1.60 -8.09 -5.79
CA LYS A 56 -2.37 -8.22 -4.56
C LYS A 56 -3.80 -7.74 -4.78
N PRO A 57 -4.83 -8.54 -4.50
CA PRO A 57 -6.22 -8.06 -4.52
C PRO A 57 -6.48 -7.05 -3.40
N SER A 58 -7.52 -6.22 -3.57
CA SER A 58 -8.06 -5.39 -2.48
C SER A 58 -8.66 -6.26 -1.38
N GLY A 59 -8.68 -5.75 -0.14
CA GLY A 59 -9.22 -6.46 1.02
C GLY A 59 -8.25 -7.45 1.67
N LEU A 60 -7.18 -7.87 0.97
CA LEU A 60 -6.15 -8.76 1.53
C LEU A 60 -5.03 -7.94 2.18
N ALA A 61 -4.82 -8.13 3.49
CA ALA A 61 -3.70 -7.51 4.20
C ALA A 61 -2.36 -8.08 3.69
N ALA A 62 -1.31 -7.27 3.63
CA ALA A 62 0.01 -7.73 3.22
C ALA A 62 0.61 -8.74 4.23
N HIS A 63 0.38 -8.53 5.53
CA HIS A 63 0.81 -9.42 6.61
C HIS A 63 -0.26 -9.51 7.69
N GLY A 64 -0.23 -10.57 8.48
CA GLY A 64 -1.06 -10.73 9.67
C GLY A 64 -0.71 -9.71 10.78
N GLY A 65 -1.57 -9.59 11.78
CA GLY A 65 -1.45 -8.66 12.92
C GLY A 65 -2.76 -7.92 13.16
N SER A 66 -2.81 -7.03 14.13
CA SER A 66 -3.94 -6.11 14.44
C SER A 66 -5.34 -6.55 13.95
N GLY A 67 -5.83 -7.72 14.41
CA GLY A 67 -7.15 -8.25 14.06
C GLY A 67 -7.21 -9.11 12.77
N VAL A 68 -6.09 -9.26 12.06
CA VAL A 68 -5.97 -10.14 10.88
C VAL A 68 -5.08 -11.32 11.23
N ALA A 69 -5.63 -12.54 11.27
CA ALA A 69 -4.89 -13.74 11.64
C ALA A 69 -3.78 -14.05 10.63
N PHE A 70 -4.08 -13.94 9.33
CA PHE A 70 -3.16 -14.26 8.23
C PHE A 70 -3.31 -13.24 7.10
N GLY A 71 -2.19 -12.62 6.69
CA GLY A 71 -2.12 -11.80 5.50
C GLY A 71 -1.60 -12.59 4.29
N LEU A 72 -1.25 -11.87 3.24
CA LEU A 72 -0.72 -12.42 1.99
C LEU A 72 0.55 -13.25 2.23
N ILE A 73 1.51 -12.73 3.01
CA ILE A 73 2.81 -13.39 3.17
C ILE A 73 2.71 -14.73 3.91
N GLU A 74 1.86 -14.81 4.96
CA GLU A 74 1.64 -16.06 5.68
C GLU A 74 0.94 -17.10 4.79
N ARG A 75 -0.05 -16.68 4.01
CA ARG A 75 -0.76 -17.54 3.07
C ARG A 75 0.14 -18.00 1.91
N LEU A 76 1.02 -17.09 1.42
CA LEU A 76 1.99 -17.42 0.38
C LEU A 76 3.03 -18.43 0.87
N ARG A 77 3.50 -18.30 2.12
CA ARG A 77 4.39 -19.29 2.76
C ARG A 77 3.71 -20.64 2.89
N ALA A 78 2.43 -20.67 3.24
CA ALA A 78 1.65 -21.93 3.32
C ALA A 78 1.47 -22.59 1.96
N SER A 79 1.36 -21.82 0.86
CA SER A 79 1.24 -22.36 -0.50
C SER A 79 2.59 -22.77 -1.12
N ARG A 80 3.71 -22.35 -0.53
CA ARG A 80 5.08 -22.63 -1.01
C ARG A 80 5.98 -23.17 0.11
N PRO A 81 5.64 -24.33 0.70
CA PRO A 81 6.35 -24.86 1.88
C PRO A 81 7.82 -25.21 1.61
N ALA A 82 8.20 -25.45 0.37
CA ALA A 82 9.59 -25.70 -0.03
C ALA A 82 10.42 -24.42 -0.21
N ALA A 83 9.82 -23.23 -0.17
CA ALA A 83 10.56 -21.98 -0.31
C ALA A 83 11.31 -21.68 1.00
N PRO A 84 12.65 -21.63 1.00
CA PRO A 84 13.43 -21.44 2.23
C PRO A 84 13.31 -20.04 2.79
N PHE A 85 12.90 -19.08 1.97
CA PHE A 85 12.76 -17.68 2.33
C PHE A 85 11.69 -16.99 1.50
N LEU A 86 10.73 -16.34 2.15
CA LEU A 86 9.73 -15.46 1.53
C LEU A 86 9.47 -14.29 2.47
N GLU A 87 9.83 -13.08 2.05
CA GLU A 87 9.64 -11.86 2.83
C GLU A 87 9.16 -10.69 1.98
N LEU A 88 8.28 -9.86 2.53
CA LEU A 88 7.80 -8.65 1.86
C LEU A 88 8.92 -7.62 1.74
N ALA A 89 9.21 -7.13 0.52
CA ALA A 89 10.13 -6.02 0.31
C ALA A 89 9.52 -4.67 0.71
N HIS A 90 8.20 -4.54 0.62
CA HIS A 90 7.43 -3.39 1.05
C HIS A 90 5.99 -3.83 1.38
N ARG A 91 5.15 -2.89 1.74
CA ARG A 91 3.75 -3.19 2.05
C ARG A 91 2.80 -2.34 1.24
N LEU A 92 1.63 -2.88 0.97
CA LEU A 92 0.43 -2.17 0.55
C LEU A 92 -0.60 -2.21 1.69
N ASP A 93 -1.45 -1.21 1.77
CA ASP A 93 -2.59 -1.25 2.70
C ASP A 93 -3.53 -2.40 2.34
N ARG A 94 -4.36 -2.84 3.28
CA ARG A 94 -5.29 -3.95 3.07
C ARG A 94 -6.15 -3.72 1.82
N ASP A 95 -6.71 -2.53 1.67
CA ASP A 95 -7.69 -2.21 0.63
C ASP A 95 -7.04 -1.67 -0.66
N THR A 96 -5.73 -1.40 -0.65
CA THR A 96 -4.94 -1.10 -1.85
C THR A 96 -4.63 -2.38 -2.61
N SER A 97 -4.93 -2.40 -3.92
CA SER A 97 -4.56 -3.50 -4.81
C SER A 97 -3.28 -3.22 -5.60
N GLY A 98 -2.74 -4.21 -6.32
CA GLY A 98 -1.66 -4.04 -7.28
C GLY A 98 -0.33 -4.68 -6.92
N ALA A 99 0.74 -4.24 -7.59
CA ALA A 99 2.04 -4.86 -7.54
C ALA A 99 2.69 -4.82 -6.15
N LEU A 100 3.02 -5.98 -5.61
CA LEU A 100 3.66 -6.17 -4.32
C LEU A 100 4.87 -7.10 -4.48
N ILE A 101 6.06 -6.63 -4.08
CA ILE A 101 7.31 -7.38 -4.18
C ILE A 101 7.50 -8.25 -2.95
N VAL A 102 7.75 -9.53 -3.19
CA VAL A 102 8.19 -10.53 -2.22
C VAL A 102 9.60 -10.97 -2.59
N CYS A 103 10.51 -10.95 -1.65
CA CYS A 103 11.87 -11.46 -1.84
C CYS A 103 11.94 -12.95 -1.54
N LYS A 104 12.59 -13.71 -2.43
CA LYS A 104 12.88 -15.15 -2.28
C LYS A 104 14.26 -15.39 -1.68
N THR A 105 15.07 -14.33 -1.50
CA THR A 105 16.40 -14.39 -0.88
C THR A 105 16.63 -13.20 0.03
N ARG A 106 17.41 -13.41 1.12
CA ARG A 106 17.80 -12.34 2.05
C ARG A 106 18.63 -11.27 1.37
N LYS A 107 19.52 -11.64 0.42
CA LYS A 107 20.35 -10.71 -0.35
C LYS A 107 19.48 -9.71 -1.12
N ALA A 108 18.46 -10.21 -1.83
CA ALA A 108 17.53 -9.37 -2.57
C ALA A 108 16.74 -8.42 -1.64
N LEU A 109 16.28 -8.91 -0.48
CA LEU A 109 15.55 -8.10 0.50
C LEU A 109 16.40 -6.93 1.02
N VAL A 110 17.60 -7.19 1.47
CA VAL A 110 18.52 -6.16 2.01
C VAL A 110 18.77 -5.09 0.94
N ARG A 111 19.12 -5.52 -0.27
CA ARG A 111 19.42 -4.59 -1.38
C ARG A 111 18.19 -3.77 -1.81
N LEU A 112 17.01 -4.37 -1.89
CA LEU A 112 15.78 -3.62 -2.19
C LEU A 112 15.41 -2.60 -1.11
N HIS A 113 15.64 -2.92 0.18
CA HIS A 113 15.45 -1.97 1.26
C HIS A 113 16.42 -0.77 1.17
N GLU A 114 17.68 -1.00 0.78
CA GLU A 114 18.64 0.06 0.51
C GLU A 114 18.16 0.94 -0.65
N MET A 115 17.83 0.34 -1.78
CA MET A 115 17.33 1.05 -2.96
C MET A 115 16.07 1.86 -2.67
N GLN A 116 15.16 1.34 -1.83
CA GLN A 116 13.97 2.10 -1.40
C GLN A 116 14.33 3.32 -0.54
N ARG A 117 15.29 3.19 0.37
CA ARG A 117 15.78 4.34 1.17
C ARG A 117 16.48 5.40 0.30
N GLU A 118 17.16 4.96 -0.76
CA GLU A 118 17.84 5.81 -1.73
C GLU A 118 16.90 6.41 -2.80
N GLY A 119 15.59 6.06 -2.76
CA GLY A 119 14.62 6.54 -3.76
C GLY A 119 14.79 5.91 -5.15
N LYS A 120 15.51 4.79 -5.28
CA LYS A 120 15.79 4.10 -6.53
C LYS A 120 14.73 3.06 -6.94
N VAL A 121 13.62 3.03 -6.24
CA VAL A 121 12.45 2.21 -6.60
C VAL A 121 11.30 3.15 -6.91
N GLU A 122 10.97 3.30 -8.19
CA GLU A 122 9.83 4.10 -8.62
C GLU A 122 8.54 3.33 -8.42
N LYS A 123 7.53 4.00 -7.87
CA LYS A 123 6.23 3.42 -7.53
C LYS A 123 5.13 4.34 -8.02
N HIS A 124 4.34 3.85 -8.96
CA HIS A 124 3.21 4.58 -9.52
C HIS A 124 1.90 3.90 -9.16
N TYR A 125 0.94 4.71 -8.76
CA TYR A 125 -0.39 4.26 -8.38
C TYR A 125 -1.44 4.92 -9.27
N ARG A 126 -2.52 4.20 -9.56
CA ARG A 126 -3.73 4.75 -10.15
C ARG A 126 -4.76 4.96 -9.06
N LEU A 127 -5.38 6.12 -9.06
CA LEU A 127 -6.41 6.47 -8.08
C LEU A 127 -7.50 7.33 -8.72
N LEU A 128 -8.71 7.18 -8.20
CA LEU A 128 -9.83 8.05 -8.50
C LEU A 128 -10.11 8.91 -7.27
N VAL A 129 -10.18 10.22 -7.43
CA VAL A 129 -10.46 11.18 -6.37
C VAL A 129 -11.76 11.90 -6.62
N GLN A 130 -12.43 12.36 -5.55
CA GLN A 130 -13.60 13.22 -5.61
C GLN A 130 -13.23 14.62 -6.05
N GLY A 131 -14.08 15.22 -6.88
CA GLY A 131 -13.96 16.59 -7.36
C GLY A 131 -13.12 16.74 -8.63
N ASP A 132 -13.14 17.97 -9.15
CA ASP A 132 -12.42 18.36 -10.36
C ASP A 132 -10.98 18.79 -10.03
N TRP A 133 -10.01 17.93 -10.32
CA TRP A 133 -8.59 18.18 -10.07
C TRP A 133 -8.04 19.18 -11.11
N VAL A 134 -7.56 20.34 -10.66
CA VAL A 134 -7.22 21.46 -11.54
C VAL A 134 -5.84 21.33 -12.19
N ASN A 135 -4.83 20.91 -11.42
CA ASN A 135 -3.44 20.93 -11.84
C ASN A 135 -3.06 19.68 -12.67
N ASP A 136 -2.42 19.86 -13.83
CA ASP A 136 -1.92 18.72 -14.62
C ASP A 136 -0.88 17.91 -13.84
N ARG A 137 -0.03 18.59 -13.05
CA ARG A 137 0.94 17.96 -12.15
C ARG A 137 1.08 18.75 -10.86
N GLN A 138 0.99 18.05 -9.73
CA GLN A 138 1.06 18.67 -8.41
C GLN A 138 1.97 17.89 -7.46
N HIS A 139 2.91 18.59 -6.83
CA HIS A 139 3.77 18.05 -5.78
C HIS A 139 3.13 18.34 -4.41
N VAL A 140 2.84 17.30 -3.65
CA VAL A 140 2.39 17.42 -2.26
C VAL A 140 3.52 16.96 -1.34
N LYS A 141 4.08 17.91 -0.59
CA LYS A 141 5.18 17.74 0.37
C LYS A 141 4.69 18.08 1.78
N ALA A 142 3.75 17.31 2.27
CA ALA A 142 3.14 17.49 3.59
C ALA A 142 3.60 16.40 4.56
N PRO A 143 4.24 16.74 5.68
CA PRO A 143 4.71 15.77 6.66
C PRO A 143 3.56 14.99 7.29
N LEU A 144 3.77 13.70 7.59
CA LEU A 144 2.74 12.80 8.06
C LEU A 144 3.05 12.22 9.44
N ALA A 145 2.11 12.38 10.38
CA ALA A 145 2.16 11.79 11.70
C ALA A 145 1.07 10.74 11.91
N ARG A 146 1.39 9.70 12.68
CA ARG A 146 0.42 8.68 13.11
C ARG A 146 -0.25 9.13 14.39
N TYR A 147 -1.55 8.85 14.50
CA TYR A 147 -2.30 9.01 15.74
C TYR A 147 -3.26 7.84 15.95
N VAL A 148 -3.79 7.72 17.15
CA VAL A 148 -4.73 6.67 17.52
C VAL A 148 -6.03 7.32 17.94
N LEU A 149 -7.14 6.88 17.36
CA LEU A 149 -8.48 7.30 17.79
C LEU A 149 -8.83 6.68 19.14
N PRO A 150 -9.80 7.23 19.90
CA PRO A 150 -10.29 6.61 21.13
C PRO A 150 -10.75 5.17 20.96
N SER A 151 -11.20 4.79 19.75
CA SER A 151 -11.55 3.41 19.38
C SER A 151 -10.36 2.46 19.27
N GLY A 152 -9.12 2.95 19.40
CA GLY A 152 -7.90 2.17 19.15
C GLY A 152 -7.49 2.09 17.67
N GLU A 153 -8.27 2.69 16.77
CA GLU A 153 -7.94 2.70 15.35
C GLU A 153 -6.73 3.62 15.08
N ARG A 154 -5.76 3.10 14.33
CA ARG A 154 -4.59 3.87 13.88
C ARG A 154 -4.90 4.62 12.60
N ARG A 155 -4.69 5.94 12.63
CA ARG A 155 -4.83 6.86 11.50
C ARG A 155 -3.57 7.68 11.27
N VAL A 156 -3.56 8.43 10.17
CA VAL A 156 -2.48 9.34 9.78
C VAL A 156 -3.09 10.70 9.46
N LYS A 157 -2.38 11.77 9.80
CA LYS A 157 -2.74 13.16 9.46
C LYS A 157 -1.53 13.90 8.94
N VAL A 158 -1.73 15.01 8.25
CA VAL A 158 -0.69 16.02 8.02
C VAL A 158 -0.37 16.68 9.36
N ASP A 159 0.92 16.79 9.66
CA ASP A 159 1.39 17.39 10.90
C ASP A 159 2.77 18.01 10.65
N GLU A 160 2.82 19.35 10.59
CA GLU A 160 4.03 20.10 10.26
C GLU A 160 5.08 20.07 11.38
N VAL A 161 4.70 19.70 12.60
CA VAL A 161 5.58 19.70 13.77
C VAL A 161 6.17 18.32 14.03
N GLU A 162 5.32 17.29 14.13
CA GLU A 162 5.71 15.92 14.50
C GLU A 162 5.75 14.95 13.30
N GLY A 163 5.36 15.42 12.12
CA GLY A 163 5.23 14.61 10.92
C GLY A 163 6.58 14.22 10.32
N LEU A 164 6.66 12.98 9.84
CA LEU A 164 7.77 12.52 9.03
C LEU A 164 7.61 13.03 7.61
N SER A 165 8.69 13.55 7.03
CA SER A 165 8.72 14.03 5.65
C SER A 165 8.08 13.02 4.69
N ALA A 166 7.15 13.50 3.87
CA ALA A 166 6.44 12.71 2.87
C ALA A 166 6.27 13.54 1.59
N HIS A 167 6.41 12.88 0.42
CA HIS A 167 6.31 13.53 -0.87
C HIS A 167 5.62 12.62 -1.88
N THR A 168 4.51 13.10 -2.42
CA THR A 168 3.75 12.47 -3.51
C THR A 168 3.65 13.45 -4.69
N ILE A 169 3.80 12.95 -5.91
CA ILE A 169 3.56 13.72 -7.12
C ILE A 169 2.29 13.17 -7.76
N PHE A 170 1.25 13.99 -7.84
CA PHE A 170 0.02 13.66 -8.56
C PHE A 170 0.11 14.20 -9.99
N THR A 171 -0.28 13.39 -10.96
CA THR A 171 -0.40 13.77 -12.37
C THR A 171 -1.83 13.43 -12.82
N LEU A 172 -2.52 14.43 -13.37
CA LEU A 172 -3.85 14.25 -13.91
C LEU A 172 -3.81 13.37 -15.17
N ILE A 173 -4.73 12.41 -15.26
CA ILE A 173 -4.92 11.58 -16.44
C ILE A 173 -6.20 11.98 -17.15
N GLU A 174 -7.31 12.06 -16.40
CA GLU A 174 -8.63 12.31 -16.99
C GLU A 174 -9.57 12.97 -15.97
N ARG A 175 -10.38 13.95 -16.41
CA ARG A 175 -11.41 14.63 -15.61
C ARG A 175 -12.78 14.15 -16.00
N PHE A 176 -13.68 14.02 -15.01
CA PHE A 176 -15.08 13.64 -15.24
C PHE A 176 -16.06 14.62 -14.58
N GLY A 177 -15.56 15.76 -14.08
CA GLY A 177 -16.30 16.81 -13.38
C GLY A 177 -16.42 16.54 -11.87
N ASP A 178 -17.20 15.53 -11.49
CA ASP A 178 -17.41 15.14 -10.09
C ASP A 178 -16.31 14.23 -9.51
N VAL A 179 -15.47 13.65 -10.35
CA VAL A 179 -14.28 12.87 -9.98
C VAL A 179 -13.15 13.07 -10.99
N SER A 180 -11.92 12.81 -10.56
CA SER A 180 -10.71 12.88 -11.40
C SER A 180 -9.85 11.63 -11.26
N PHE A 181 -9.34 11.13 -12.39
CA PHE A 181 -8.45 9.97 -12.46
C PHE A 181 -7.00 10.43 -12.52
N LEU A 182 -6.18 9.97 -11.57
CA LEU A 182 -4.82 10.43 -11.38
C LEU A 182 -3.80 9.28 -11.40
N ASP A 183 -2.56 9.63 -11.73
CA ASP A 183 -1.34 8.89 -11.36
C ASP A 183 -0.73 9.52 -10.11
N ALA A 184 -0.29 8.71 -9.15
CA ALA A 184 0.49 9.15 -8.01
C ALA A 184 1.86 8.47 -8.00
N GLU A 185 2.92 9.25 -8.16
CA GLU A 185 4.29 8.81 -7.98
C GLU A 185 4.70 9.01 -6.51
N LEU A 186 5.12 7.93 -5.85
CA LEU A 186 5.60 7.98 -4.46
C LEU A 186 7.12 8.23 -4.40
N LYS A 187 7.54 9.39 -3.89
CA LYS A 187 8.95 9.67 -3.55
C LYS A 187 9.32 9.16 -2.15
N THR A 188 8.34 9.01 -1.27
CA THR A 188 8.45 8.40 0.05
C THR A 188 7.32 7.38 0.23
N GLY A 189 7.42 6.48 1.22
CA GLY A 189 6.44 5.41 1.46
C GLY A 189 5.86 5.40 2.88
N ARG A 190 5.21 6.49 3.31
CA ARG A 190 4.56 6.54 4.62
C ARG A 190 3.21 5.83 4.61
N THR A 191 2.78 5.35 5.77
CA THR A 191 1.45 4.73 5.93
C THR A 191 0.36 5.66 5.42
N HIS A 192 -0.58 5.16 4.63
CA HIS A 192 -1.72 5.89 4.04
C HIS A 192 -1.35 7.18 3.27
N GLN A 193 -0.09 7.34 2.84
CA GLN A 193 0.44 8.60 2.33
C GLN A 193 -0.41 9.19 1.19
N ILE A 194 -0.69 8.42 0.13
CA ILE A 194 -1.48 8.90 -1.02
C ILE A 194 -2.87 9.35 -0.55
N ARG A 195 -3.51 8.59 0.32
CA ARG A 195 -4.86 8.85 0.83
C ARG A 195 -4.92 10.17 1.60
N VAL A 196 -3.96 10.40 2.51
CA VAL A 196 -3.91 11.62 3.32
C VAL A 196 -3.44 12.83 2.51
N HIS A 197 -2.50 12.66 1.58
CA HIS A 197 -2.08 13.74 0.69
C HIS A 197 -3.19 14.19 -0.25
N ALA A 198 -3.95 13.28 -0.84
CA ALA A 198 -5.10 13.63 -1.67
C ALA A 198 -6.20 14.33 -0.86
N LEU A 199 -6.52 13.83 0.34
CA LEU A 199 -7.44 14.52 1.26
C LEU A 199 -6.96 15.93 1.59
N SER A 200 -5.67 16.14 1.86
CA SER A 200 -5.11 17.45 2.22
C SER A 200 -5.20 18.49 1.10
N THR A 201 -5.39 18.04 -0.14
CA THR A 201 -5.65 18.92 -1.30
C THR A 201 -7.15 19.12 -1.58
N GLY A 202 -8.04 18.62 -0.71
CA GLY A 202 -9.48 18.72 -0.89
C GLY A 202 -10.09 17.63 -1.79
N HIS A 203 -9.31 16.63 -2.19
CA HIS A 203 -9.73 15.57 -3.12
C HIS A 203 -9.57 14.18 -2.50
N PRO A 204 -10.47 13.76 -1.58
CA PRO A 204 -10.38 12.44 -0.98
C PRO A 204 -10.59 11.34 -2.03
N LEU A 205 -10.01 10.14 -1.79
CA LEU A 205 -10.14 9.02 -2.70
C LEU A 205 -11.55 8.44 -2.68
N VAL A 206 -12.03 8.08 -3.86
CA VAL A 206 -13.29 7.34 -4.03
C VAL A 206 -13.19 5.97 -3.36
N GLY A 207 -14.19 5.66 -2.54
CA GLY A 207 -14.27 4.39 -1.79
C GLY A 207 -13.34 4.29 -0.59
N ASP A 208 -12.74 5.41 -0.15
CA ASP A 208 -11.91 5.42 1.06
C ASP A 208 -12.80 5.43 2.31
N ASP A 209 -12.72 4.35 3.11
CA ASP A 209 -13.50 4.13 4.33
C ASP A 209 -12.96 4.89 5.57
N LYS A 210 -11.73 5.47 5.45
CA LYS A 210 -11.07 6.16 6.57
C LYS A 210 -10.92 7.66 6.38
N TYR A 211 -10.64 8.07 5.14
CA TYR A 211 -10.31 9.45 4.79
C TYR A 211 -11.22 10.03 3.72
N GLY A 212 -12.16 9.24 3.20
CA GLY A 212 -13.10 9.65 2.16
C GLY A 212 -14.30 10.43 2.69
N ASP A 213 -15.05 10.98 1.76
CA ASP A 213 -16.40 11.51 2.01
C ASP A 213 -17.39 10.33 2.10
N TYR A 214 -17.93 10.11 3.29
CA TYR A 214 -18.82 8.95 3.53
C TYR A 214 -20.13 9.05 2.75
N ALA A 215 -20.74 10.23 2.64
CA ALA A 215 -22.00 10.44 1.92
C ALA A 215 -21.79 10.19 0.42
N PHE A 216 -20.75 10.78 -0.16
CA PHE A 216 -20.36 10.54 -1.54
C PHE A 216 -20.07 9.06 -1.81
N ASN A 217 -19.31 8.41 -0.95
CA ASN A 217 -18.97 6.99 -1.11
C ASN A 217 -20.21 6.07 -1.00
N ASP A 218 -21.19 6.41 -0.18
CA ASP A 218 -22.44 5.65 -0.09
C ASP A 218 -23.30 5.78 -1.36
N ASP A 219 -23.29 6.94 -2.01
CA ASP A 219 -23.94 7.12 -3.31
C ASP A 219 -23.20 6.39 -4.43
N VAL A 220 -21.85 6.40 -4.40
CA VAL A 220 -21.03 5.62 -5.33
C VAL A 220 -21.30 4.11 -5.20
N LYS A 221 -21.46 3.59 -3.99
CA LYS A 221 -21.88 2.19 -3.77
C LYS A 221 -23.25 1.87 -4.37
N LYS A 222 -24.15 2.84 -4.41
CA LYS A 222 -25.49 2.71 -5.04
C LYS A 222 -25.44 2.85 -6.57
N GLY A 223 -24.34 3.35 -7.16
CA GLY A 223 -24.14 3.46 -8.59
C GLY A 223 -24.25 4.89 -9.15
N SER A 224 -24.11 5.93 -8.34
CA SER A 224 -24.16 7.34 -8.77
C SER A 224 -23.16 7.70 -9.87
N LEU A 225 -22.06 6.96 -9.99
CA LEU A 225 -21.06 7.12 -11.04
C LEU A 225 -21.28 6.23 -12.29
N GLY A 226 -22.47 5.64 -12.42
CA GLY A 226 -22.87 4.80 -13.56
C GLY A 226 -22.78 3.29 -13.31
N VAL A 227 -21.94 2.86 -12.35
CA VAL A 227 -21.86 1.48 -11.87
C VAL A 227 -21.68 1.48 -10.36
N ARG A 228 -22.06 0.37 -9.70
CA ARG A 228 -21.81 0.18 -8.27
C ARG A 228 -20.31 -0.04 -8.03
N PHE A 229 -19.74 0.73 -7.09
CA PHE A 229 -18.34 0.58 -6.72
C PHE A 229 -18.18 0.70 -5.19
N ALA A 230 -17.66 -0.34 -4.54
CA ALA A 230 -17.69 -0.48 -3.07
C ALA A 230 -16.31 -0.73 -2.43
N ARG A 231 -15.22 -0.36 -3.11
CA ARG A 231 -13.86 -0.50 -2.60
C ARG A 231 -13.07 0.80 -2.75
N LEU A 232 -11.93 0.91 -2.07
CA LEU A 232 -10.96 1.97 -2.32
C LEU A 232 -10.43 1.91 -3.76
N PHE A 233 -10.55 3.01 -4.52
CA PHE A 233 -9.92 3.12 -5.83
C PHE A 233 -8.47 3.60 -5.69
N LEU A 234 -7.61 2.68 -5.25
CA LEU A 234 -6.17 2.86 -5.18
C LEU A 234 -5.47 1.57 -5.60
N HIS A 235 -4.62 1.67 -6.62
CA HIS A 235 -3.98 0.52 -7.24
C HIS A 235 -2.51 0.79 -7.53
N ALA A 236 -1.60 -0.03 -6.98
CA ALA A 236 -0.16 -0.01 -7.27
C ALA A 236 0.07 -0.53 -8.69
N MET A 237 0.02 0.40 -9.67
CA MET A 237 -0.01 0.11 -11.09
C MET A 237 1.34 -0.30 -11.65
N ARG A 238 2.43 0.39 -11.23
CA ARG A 238 3.75 0.18 -11.84
C ARG A 238 4.87 0.30 -10.83
N LEU A 239 5.83 -0.61 -10.96
CA LEU A 239 7.10 -0.61 -10.25
C LEU A 239 8.24 -0.57 -11.26
N GLN A 240 9.25 0.30 -11.03
CA GLN A 240 10.47 0.34 -11.82
C GLN A 240 11.68 0.39 -10.89
N PHE A 241 12.63 -0.49 -11.09
CA PHE A 241 13.84 -0.58 -10.27
C PHE A 241 14.93 -1.37 -11.00
N ILE A 242 16.15 -1.28 -10.51
CA ILE A 242 17.24 -2.17 -10.95
C ILE A 242 17.15 -3.46 -10.14
N HIS A 243 17.20 -4.61 -10.81
CA HIS A 243 17.13 -5.91 -10.12
C HIS A 243 18.24 -6.04 -9.08
N PRO A 244 17.92 -6.36 -7.81
CA PRO A 244 18.87 -6.25 -6.67
C PRO A 244 20.05 -7.21 -6.75
N VAL A 245 20.00 -8.24 -7.59
CA VAL A 245 21.05 -9.26 -7.73
C VAL A 245 21.68 -9.25 -9.10
N THR A 246 20.88 -9.20 -10.18
CA THR A 246 21.40 -9.25 -11.57
C THR A 246 21.84 -7.89 -12.10
N GLY A 247 21.35 -6.78 -11.52
CA GLY A 247 21.65 -5.42 -12.00
C GLY A 247 20.86 -4.99 -13.24
N SER A 248 19.96 -5.82 -13.75
CA SER A 248 19.15 -5.52 -14.94
C SER A 248 17.99 -4.58 -14.58
N PRO A 249 17.55 -3.68 -15.49
CA PRO A 249 16.35 -2.87 -15.28
C PRO A 249 15.10 -3.76 -15.29
N VAL A 250 14.21 -3.52 -14.34
CA VAL A 250 12.93 -4.24 -14.18
C VAL A 250 11.80 -3.23 -14.19
N THR A 251 10.82 -3.45 -15.05
CA THR A 251 9.54 -2.72 -15.05
C THR A 251 8.40 -3.72 -14.97
N ILE A 252 7.56 -3.56 -13.96
CA ILE A 252 6.40 -4.42 -13.72
C ILE A 252 5.15 -3.58 -13.72
N THR A 253 4.15 -4.01 -14.47
CA THR A 253 2.84 -3.37 -14.53
C THR A 253 1.78 -4.36 -14.05
N ALA A 254 0.97 -3.93 -13.07
CA ALA A 254 -0.20 -4.66 -12.61
C ALA A 254 -1.43 -4.13 -13.36
N PRO A 255 -2.21 -4.98 -14.05
CA PRO A 255 -3.44 -4.53 -14.70
C PRO A 255 -4.43 -4.03 -13.66
N LEU A 256 -5.20 -2.99 -14.01
CA LEU A 256 -6.29 -2.51 -13.16
C LEU A 256 -7.30 -3.63 -12.92
N PRO A 257 -7.87 -3.73 -11.72
CA PRO A 257 -8.96 -4.66 -11.46
C PRO A 257 -10.19 -4.36 -12.33
N ALA A 258 -10.91 -5.42 -12.74
CA ALA A 258 -12.04 -5.31 -13.65
C ALA A 258 -13.12 -4.31 -13.17
N GLU A 259 -13.39 -4.25 -11.87
CA GLU A 259 -14.32 -3.29 -11.29
C GLU A 259 -13.84 -1.83 -11.41
N CYS A 260 -12.52 -1.58 -11.37
CA CYS A 260 -11.96 -0.25 -11.61
C CYS A 260 -12.06 0.15 -13.09
N GLU A 261 -11.77 -0.78 -14.01
CA GLU A 261 -11.93 -0.56 -15.44
C GLU A 261 -13.40 -0.30 -15.80
N ALA A 262 -14.35 -1.07 -15.22
CA ALA A 262 -15.78 -0.88 -15.43
C ALA A 262 -16.23 0.51 -14.98
N LEU A 263 -15.76 1.00 -13.82
CA LEU A 263 -16.07 2.34 -13.34
C LEU A 263 -15.53 3.42 -14.28
N LEU A 264 -14.27 3.31 -14.72
CA LEU A 264 -13.68 4.26 -15.68
C LEU A 264 -14.44 4.26 -17.03
N ALA A 265 -14.84 3.08 -17.51
CA ALA A 265 -15.65 2.96 -18.73
C ALA A 265 -17.00 3.65 -18.58
N ALA A 266 -17.69 3.49 -17.45
CA ALA A 266 -18.95 4.16 -17.17
C ALA A 266 -18.80 5.69 -17.09
N LEU A 267 -17.74 6.18 -16.45
CA LEU A 267 -17.43 7.61 -16.38
C LEU A 267 -17.19 8.22 -17.76
N ARG A 268 -16.42 7.53 -18.61
CA ARG A 268 -16.17 7.95 -20.02
C ARG A 268 -17.43 7.97 -20.86
N ALA A 269 -18.34 7.02 -20.64
CA ALA A 269 -19.64 7.00 -21.32
C ALA A 269 -20.53 8.18 -20.90
N ARG A 270 -20.52 8.60 -19.62
CA ARG A 270 -21.22 9.79 -19.12
C ARG A 270 -20.75 11.08 -19.76
N GLY A 271 -19.42 11.26 -19.94
CA GLY A 271 -18.83 12.42 -20.61
C GLY A 271 -19.31 12.57 -22.06
N ARG A 272 -19.26 11.49 -22.84
CA ARG A 272 -19.71 11.49 -24.24
C ARG A 272 -21.19 11.84 -24.44
N VAL A 273 -22.05 11.52 -23.47
CA VAL A 273 -23.48 11.87 -23.53
C VAL A 273 -23.72 13.35 -23.21
N LYS A 274 -22.89 13.99 -22.39
CA LYS A 274 -23.00 15.42 -22.08
C LYS A 274 -22.53 16.30 -23.23
N ASP A 275 -21.53 15.84 -24.00
CA ASP A 275 -21.02 16.57 -25.18
C ASP A 275 -21.93 16.44 -26.42
N ALA A 276 -22.86 15.50 -26.43
CA ALA A 276 -23.80 15.25 -27.54
C ALA A 276 -25.13 16.04 -27.46
N LYS A 277 -25.27 16.94 -26.51
CA LYS A 277 -26.42 17.88 -26.35
C LYS A 277 -25.98 19.31 -26.62
#